data_6f5f737d9cfccd7d4634c6bcd601d743
#
_entry.id   6f5f737d9cfccd7d4634c6bcd601d743
#
_cell.length_a   1.000
_cell.length_b   1.000
_cell.length_c   1.000
_cell.angle_alpha   90.00
_cell.angle_beta   90.00
_cell.angle_gamma   90.00
#
_symmetry.space_group_name_H-M   'P 1'
#
loop_
_entity.id
_entity.type
_entity.pdbx_description
1 polymer ?
#
loop_
_entity_poly.entity_id
_entity_poly.type
_entity_poly.pdbx_seq_one_letter_code
_entity_poly.pdbx_strand_id
1 'polypeptide(L)'
;MEKKQISSLELLKLTTDKGDTSYGADQKWFFGPVKQRSGCGPATAAIIFYYIDRKKEPEKPPMAFRFFRIFLERMWGIVTPTRHGIPEARMLATRIKNYASLRHYHVDVKSMEIPENPSERPHISEVFRMLFEAMDNDVPAAFLNLENTSCPDLDTWHWVTVIGIDCDNAGFARVTFLDNGSVKYFDLAHWWTQGKGAGGIVTVIPKNDRRFW
;
A
#
# COMPACT_ATOMS: atom_id res chain seq x y z
N MET A 1 -2.60 -24.51 -1.31
CA MET A 1 -1.71 -23.41 -1.71
C MET A 1 -2.55 -22.38 -2.45
N GLU A 2 -2.66 -21.18 -1.93
CA GLU A 2 -3.44 -20.10 -2.56
C GLU A 2 -2.50 -18.91 -2.75
N LYS A 3 -2.30 -18.52 -4.01
CA LYS A 3 -1.45 -17.40 -4.39
C LYS A 3 -2.27 -16.38 -5.15
N LYS A 4 -2.26 -15.13 -4.71
CA LYS A 4 -2.90 -14.01 -5.39
C LYS A 4 -1.97 -12.82 -5.43
N GLN A 5 -2.00 -12.09 -6.53
CA GLN A 5 -1.20 -10.90 -6.74
C GLN A 5 -1.88 -9.99 -7.75
N ILE A 6 -1.47 -8.73 -7.81
CA ILE A 6 -1.90 -7.83 -8.87
C ILE A 6 -1.52 -8.40 -10.24
N SER A 7 -2.34 -8.16 -11.25
CA SER A 7 -2.17 -8.76 -12.59
C SER A 7 -0.92 -8.29 -13.31
N SER A 8 -0.46 -7.06 -13.05
CA SER A 8 0.72 -6.51 -13.74
C SER A 8 1.54 -5.56 -12.87
N LEU A 9 2.68 -6.04 -12.39
CA LEU A 9 3.69 -5.19 -11.74
C LEU A 9 4.27 -4.12 -12.67
N GLU A 10 4.33 -4.41 -13.97
CA GLU A 10 4.86 -3.48 -14.98
C GLU A 10 4.06 -2.17 -15.08
N LEU A 11 2.78 -2.18 -14.69
CA LEU A 11 1.98 -0.94 -14.61
C LEU A 11 2.51 0.04 -13.55
N LEU A 12 3.28 -0.44 -12.57
CA LEU A 12 3.91 0.35 -11.52
C LEU A 12 5.36 0.73 -11.82
N LYS A 13 5.89 0.29 -12.97
CA LYS A 13 7.26 0.59 -13.36
C LYS A 13 7.41 2.06 -13.73
N LEU A 14 8.42 2.68 -13.16
CA LEU A 14 8.84 4.05 -13.41
C LEU A 14 10.33 4.06 -13.76
N THR A 15 10.71 5.00 -14.63
CA THR A 15 12.13 5.26 -14.91
C THR A 15 12.48 6.63 -14.37
N THR A 16 13.46 6.69 -13.47
CA THR A 16 13.92 7.94 -12.86
C THR A 16 14.66 8.84 -13.88
N ASP A 17 14.90 10.10 -13.54
CA ASP A 17 15.69 11.00 -14.38
C ASP A 17 17.13 10.52 -14.57
N LYS A 18 17.61 9.59 -13.73
CA LYS A 18 18.94 8.96 -13.85
C LYS A 18 18.93 7.69 -14.72
N GLY A 19 17.77 7.26 -15.20
CA GLY A 19 17.60 6.04 -15.95
C GLY A 19 17.38 4.77 -15.10
N ASP A 20 17.33 4.89 -13.77
CA ASP A 20 17.08 3.75 -12.89
C ASP A 20 15.62 3.30 -12.97
N THR A 21 15.40 1.99 -12.90
CA THR A 21 14.06 1.41 -12.79
C THR A 21 13.61 1.36 -11.34
N SER A 22 12.35 1.76 -11.09
CA SER A 22 11.68 1.68 -9.80
C SER A 22 10.28 1.09 -9.97
N TYR A 23 9.84 0.29 -9.00
CA TYR A 23 8.47 -0.21 -8.92
C TYR A 23 7.71 0.55 -7.82
N GLY A 24 6.79 1.41 -8.25
CA GLY A 24 6.11 2.33 -7.36
C GLY A 24 7.00 3.50 -6.92
N ALA A 25 6.61 4.16 -5.84
CA ALA A 25 7.25 5.36 -5.34
C ALA A 25 8.36 5.06 -4.31
N ASP A 26 9.38 5.92 -4.29
CA ASP A 26 10.28 6.08 -3.16
C ASP A 26 9.91 7.38 -2.41
N GLN A 27 9.71 7.31 -1.10
CA GLN A 27 9.40 8.49 -0.29
C GLN A 27 10.50 9.56 -0.33
N LYS A 28 11.74 9.20 -0.69
CA LYS A 28 12.84 10.15 -0.91
C LYS A 28 12.61 11.09 -2.10
N TRP A 29 11.63 10.78 -2.95
CA TRP A 29 11.28 11.64 -4.09
C TRP A 29 10.46 12.87 -3.71
N PHE A 30 9.90 12.93 -2.51
CA PHE A 30 9.27 14.15 -2.00
C PHE A 30 10.26 15.30 -1.86
N PHE A 31 9.76 16.52 -2.02
CA PHE A 31 10.57 17.72 -1.81
C PHE A 31 10.71 18.03 -0.33
N GLY A 32 11.96 18.07 0.13
CA GLY A 32 12.33 18.46 1.48
C GLY A 32 12.36 17.32 2.49
N PRO A 33 13.22 17.44 3.51
CA PRO A 33 13.57 16.34 4.41
C PRO A 33 12.41 15.89 5.32
N VAL A 34 11.47 16.77 5.64
CA VAL A 34 10.29 16.41 6.46
C VAL A 34 9.42 15.44 5.69
N LYS A 35 9.12 15.74 4.41
CA LYS A 35 8.30 14.88 3.57
C LYS A 35 8.98 13.54 3.27
N GLN A 36 10.28 13.57 3.07
CA GLN A 36 11.07 12.36 2.85
C GLN A 36 11.09 11.42 4.04
N ARG A 37 10.98 11.92 5.28
CA ARG A 37 10.96 11.11 6.50
C ARG A 37 9.59 10.54 6.86
N SER A 38 8.51 11.24 6.49
CA SER A 38 7.15 10.86 6.87
C SER A 38 6.22 10.58 5.68
N GLY A 39 6.81 10.37 4.50
CA GLY A 39 6.12 10.22 3.23
C GLY A 39 5.59 8.82 2.90
N CYS A 40 5.83 7.81 3.73
CA CYS A 40 5.45 6.42 3.42
C CYS A 40 3.94 6.27 3.17
N GLY A 41 3.08 6.82 4.01
CA GLY A 41 1.62 6.75 3.83
C GLY A 41 1.14 7.44 2.55
N PRO A 42 1.50 8.71 2.29
CA PRO A 42 1.22 9.38 1.01
C PRO A 42 1.79 8.65 -0.21
N ALA A 43 3.00 8.08 -0.12
CA ALA A 43 3.60 7.31 -1.21
C ALA A 43 2.80 6.03 -1.50
N THR A 44 2.43 5.29 -0.46
CA THR A 44 1.58 4.09 -0.58
C THR A 44 0.23 4.44 -1.21
N ALA A 45 -0.43 5.50 -0.76
CA ALA A 45 -1.69 5.96 -1.37
C ALA A 45 -1.49 6.32 -2.85
N ALA A 46 -0.39 7.01 -3.20
CA ALA A 46 -0.08 7.36 -4.58
C ALA A 46 0.12 6.12 -5.46
N ILE A 47 0.83 5.10 -4.99
CA ILE A 47 1.03 3.85 -5.72
C ILE A 47 -0.32 3.17 -6.01
N ILE A 48 -1.22 3.08 -5.02
CA ILE A 48 -2.53 2.48 -5.18
C ILE A 48 -3.35 3.19 -6.26
N PHE A 49 -3.48 4.52 -6.21
CA PHE A 49 -4.26 5.26 -7.20
C PHE A 49 -3.58 5.29 -8.57
N TYR A 50 -2.25 5.35 -8.61
CA TYR A 50 -1.52 5.23 -9.88
C TYR A 50 -1.79 3.88 -10.55
N TYR A 51 -1.78 2.78 -9.80
CA TYR A 51 -2.13 1.46 -10.33
C TYR A 51 -3.57 1.43 -10.87
N ILE A 52 -4.54 1.94 -10.10
CA ILE A 52 -5.95 2.01 -10.52
C ILE A 52 -6.10 2.79 -11.84
N ASP A 53 -5.39 3.89 -12.01
CA ASP A 53 -5.45 4.68 -13.24
C ASP A 53 -4.73 3.99 -14.39
N ARG A 54 -3.57 3.37 -14.14
CA ARG A 54 -2.84 2.63 -15.17
C ARG A 54 -3.62 1.43 -15.70
N LYS A 55 -4.40 0.77 -14.85
CA LYS A 55 -5.28 -0.34 -15.30
C LYS A 55 -6.35 0.10 -16.28
N LYS A 56 -6.86 1.32 -16.20
CA LYS A 56 -7.86 1.84 -17.14
C LYS A 56 -7.28 2.05 -18.53
N GLU A 57 -5.99 2.34 -18.61
CA GLU A 57 -5.30 2.70 -19.84
C GLU A 57 -3.91 2.03 -19.89
N PRO A 58 -3.85 0.69 -19.92
CA PRO A 58 -2.58 -0.05 -19.83
C PRO A 58 -1.63 0.24 -21.00
N GLU A 59 -2.17 0.56 -22.18
CA GLU A 59 -1.39 0.87 -23.39
C GLU A 59 -0.72 2.26 -23.36
N LYS A 60 -1.16 3.15 -22.46
CA LYS A 60 -0.49 4.44 -22.32
C LYS A 60 0.92 4.26 -21.76
N PRO A 61 1.89 5.07 -22.20
CA PRO A 61 3.22 5.03 -21.60
C PRO A 61 3.16 5.36 -20.11
N PRO A 62 4.10 4.86 -19.29
CA PRO A 62 4.23 5.25 -17.89
C PRO A 62 4.33 6.78 -17.76
N MET A 63 3.83 7.32 -16.66
CA MET A 63 3.97 8.73 -16.36
C MET A 63 5.46 9.09 -16.27
N ALA A 64 5.88 10.15 -16.95
CA ALA A 64 7.25 10.62 -16.83
C ALA A 64 7.58 11.00 -15.37
N PHE A 65 8.77 10.67 -14.90
CA PHE A 65 9.19 10.78 -13.50
C PHE A 65 8.90 12.15 -12.87
N ARG A 66 9.19 13.24 -13.60
CA ARG A 66 8.88 14.62 -13.15
C ARG A 66 7.40 14.82 -12.82
N PHE A 67 6.49 14.25 -13.61
CA PHE A 67 5.05 14.37 -13.39
C PHE A 67 4.60 13.45 -12.26
N PHE A 68 5.21 12.28 -12.13
CA PHE A 68 4.95 11.40 -10.99
C PHE A 68 5.36 12.04 -9.66
N ARG A 69 6.47 12.76 -9.60
CA ARG A 69 6.86 13.55 -8.42
C ARG A 69 5.84 14.64 -8.08
N ILE A 70 5.30 15.34 -9.09
CA ILE A 70 4.21 16.31 -8.88
C ILE A 70 2.94 15.61 -8.35
N PHE A 71 2.65 14.42 -8.85
CA PHE A 71 1.55 13.60 -8.35
C PHE A 71 1.75 13.21 -6.88
N LEU A 72 2.96 12.79 -6.49
CA LEU A 72 3.32 12.53 -5.10
C LEU A 72 3.09 13.76 -4.20
N GLU A 73 3.54 14.93 -4.62
CA GLU A 73 3.35 16.17 -3.85
C GLU A 73 1.88 16.54 -3.69
N ARG A 74 1.05 16.32 -4.71
CA ARG A 74 -0.40 16.50 -4.61
C ARG A 74 -1.04 15.49 -3.66
N MET A 75 -0.58 14.23 -3.70
CA MET A 75 -1.03 13.20 -2.76
C MET A 75 -0.69 13.60 -1.33
N TRP A 76 0.53 14.07 -1.07
CA TRP A 76 0.93 14.61 0.22
C TRP A 76 -0.03 15.71 0.72
N GLY A 77 -0.43 16.63 -0.15
CA GLY A 77 -1.31 17.76 0.21
C GLY A 77 -2.69 17.32 0.75
N ILE A 78 -3.11 16.09 0.45
CA ILE A 78 -4.41 15.54 0.88
C ILE A 78 -4.22 14.44 1.92
N VAL A 79 -3.29 13.50 1.67
CA VAL A 79 -2.91 12.44 2.59
C VAL A 79 -1.77 12.93 3.51
N THR A 80 -1.96 14.09 4.12
CA THR A 80 -0.92 14.75 4.91
C THR A 80 -0.65 14.00 6.23
N PRO A 81 0.58 13.56 6.51
CA PRO A 81 0.92 12.95 7.81
C PRO A 81 0.79 13.97 8.97
N THR A 82 0.63 13.46 10.17
CA THR A 82 0.82 14.23 11.39
C THR A 82 2.33 14.38 11.68
N ARG A 83 2.67 15.06 12.79
CA ARG A 83 4.05 15.09 13.29
C ARG A 83 4.66 13.69 13.49
N HIS A 84 3.82 12.70 13.77
CA HIS A 84 4.21 11.28 14.02
C HIS A 84 3.88 10.38 12.83
N GLY A 85 3.76 10.90 11.61
CA GLY A 85 3.36 10.13 10.44
C GLY A 85 1.86 9.87 10.39
N ILE A 86 1.47 8.71 9.91
CA ILE A 86 0.09 8.19 9.89
C ILE A 86 0.08 6.88 10.69
N PRO A 87 -0.10 6.93 12.01
CA PRO A 87 0.07 5.75 12.87
C PRO A 87 -1.16 4.83 12.95
N GLU A 88 -2.22 5.12 12.22
CA GLU A 88 -3.49 4.37 12.27
C GLU A 88 -4.03 4.08 10.88
N ALA A 89 -4.56 2.87 10.68
CA ALA A 89 -5.17 2.47 9.42
C ALA A 89 -6.41 3.31 9.10
N ARG A 90 -7.27 3.59 10.09
CA ARG A 90 -8.44 4.46 9.91
C ARG A 90 -8.07 5.89 9.50
N MET A 91 -6.93 6.38 9.98
CA MET A 91 -6.44 7.71 9.61
C MET A 91 -6.03 7.75 8.12
N LEU A 92 -5.29 6.74 7.65
CA LEU A 92 -4.95 6.61 6.24
C LEU A 92 -6.22 6.43 5.38
N ALA A 93 -7.11 5.55 5.80
CA ALA A 93 -8.37 5.28 5.09
C ALA A 93 -9.24 6.55 4.94
N THR A 94 -9.35 7.36 5.99
CA THR A 94 -10.10 8.63 5.95
C THR A 94 -9.50 9.59 4.91
N ARG A 95 -8.18 9.72 4.88
CA ARG A 95 -7.48 10.61 3.95
C ARG A 95 -7.56 10.10 2.50
N ILE A 96 -7.49 8.78 2.31
CA ILE A 96 -7.73 8.13 1.02
C ILE A 96 -9.15 8.39 0.53
N LYS A 97 -10.16 8.28 1.40
CA LYS A 97 -11.56 8.62 1.06
C LYS A 97 -11.70 10.08 0.61
N ASN A 98 -11.05 10.99 1.32
CA ASN A 98 -11.03 12.41 0.94
C ASN A 98 -10.40 12.61 -0.45
N TYR A 99 -9.24 11.98 -0.71
CA TYR A 99 -8.61 12.03 -2.01
C TYR A 99 -9.52 11.47 -3.10
N ALA A 100 -10.11 10.30 -2.87
CA ALA A 100 -11.02 9.65 -3.80
C ALA A 100 -12.22 10.55 -4.13
N SER A 101 -12.83 11.16 -3.11
CA SER A 101 -13.95 12.10 -3.30
C SER A 101 -13.55 13.32 -4.14
N LEU A 102 -12.43 13.96 -3.80
CA LEU A 102 -11.92 15.13 -4.53
C LEU A 102 -11.54 14.83 -5.97
N ARG A 103 -11.21 13.60 -6.29
CA ARG A 103 -10.79 13.15 -7.61
C ARG A 103 -11.86 12.31 -8.33
N HIS A 104 -13.06 12.23 -7.78
CA HIS A 104 -14.20 11.50 -8.33
C HIS A 104 -13.93 10.00 -8.58
N TYR A 105 -13.11 9.36 -7.73
CA TYR A 105 -12.95 7.92 -7.75
C TYR A 105 -14.12 7.25 -7.02
N HIS A 106 -14.78 6.31 -7.69
CA HIS A 106 -15.79 5.44 -7.08
C HIS A 106 -15.10 4.22 -6.49
N VAL A 107 -14.75 4.29 -5.21
CA VAL A 107 -14.03 3.22 -4.49
C VAL A 107 -14.73 2.89 -3.17
N ASP A 108 -14.58 1.64 -2.72
CA ASP A 108 -14.82 1.24 -1.34
C ASP A 108 -13.49 1.20 -0.60
N VAL A 109 -13.41 1.88 0.53
CA VAL A 109 -12.20 1.96 1.34
C VAL A 109 -12.48 1.33 2.70
N LYS A 110 -11.82 0.22 2.98
CA LYS A 110 -11.89 -0.50 4.26
C LYS A 110 -10.57 -0.34 5.01
N SER A 111 -10.63 -0.36 6.33
CA SER A 111 -9.44 -0.37 7.18
C SER A 111 -9.62 -1.33 8.35
N MET A 112 -8.51 -1.88 8.80
CA MET A 112 -8.41 -2.73 9.99
C MET A 112 -7.21 -2.28 10.80
N GLU A 113 -7.42 -2.02 12.09
CA GLU A 113 -6.33 -1.86 13.05
C GLU A 113 -5.89 -3.23 13.53
N ILE A 114 -4.59 -3.40 13.73
CA ILE A 114 -4.00 -4.58 14.35
C ILE A 114 -3.37 -4.13 15.66
N PRO A 115 -4.05 -4.34 16.81
CA PRO A 115 -3.55 -3.95 18.12
C PRO A 115 -2.23 -4.62 18.48
N GLU A 116 -1.44 -3.97 19.34
CA GLU A 116 -0.21 -4.54 19.89
C GLU A 116 -0.52 -5.76 20.76
N ASN A 117 -1.54 -5.64 21.63
CA ASN A 117 -1.96 -6.73 22.49
C ASN A 117 -2.55 -7.90 21.68
N PRO A 118 -1.94 -9.10 21.68
CA PRO A 118 -2.43 -10.24 20.91
C PRO A 118 -3.86 -10.66 21.23
N SER A 119 -4.33 -10.45 22.48
CA SER A 119 -5.70 -10.80 22.89
C SER A 119 -6.78 -9.90 22.29
N GLU A 120 -6.39 -8.72 21.80
CA GLU A 120 -7.29 -7.74 21.16
C GLU A 120 -7.23 -7.81 19.63
N ARG A 121 -6.30 -8.59 19.09
CA ARG A 121 -6.14 -8.73 17.64
C ARG A 121 -7.35 -9.45 17.04
N PRO A 122 -7.82 -9.03 15.87
CA PRO A 122 -8.77 -9.81 15.09
C PRO A 122 -8.16 -11.18 14.77
N HIS A 123 -8.95 -12.14 14.35
CA HIS A 123 -8.40 -13.41 13.88
C HIS A 123 -7.60 -13.16 12.60
N ILE A 124 -6.42 -13.80 12.44
CA ILE A 124 -5.52 -13.60 11.30
C ILE A 124 -6.21 -13.83 9.94
N SER A 125 -7.25 -14.67 9.90
CA SER A 125 -8.05 -14.90 8.68
C SER A 125 -8.73 -13.63 8.16
N GLU A 126 -9.02 -12.64 9.02
CA GLU A 126 -9.59 -11.37 8.61
C GLU A 126 -8.56 -10.55 7.81
N VAL A 127 -7.30 -10.62 8.21
CA VAL A 127 -6.17 -10.01 7.49
C VAL A 127 -6.04 -10.66 6.11
N PHE A 128 -6.02 -11.99 6.06
CA PHE A 128 -6.00 -12.72 4.79
C PHE A 128 -7.17 -12.34 3.90
N ARG A 129 -8.40 -12.33 4.46
CA ARG A 129 -9.60 -11.99 3.71
C ARG A 129 -9.49 -10.59 3.07
N MET A 130 -8.98 -9.59 3.79
CA MET A 130 -8.80 -8.25 3.25
C MET A 130 -7.75 -8.21 2.14
N LEU A 131 -6.62 -8.90 2.32
CA LEU A 131 -5.56 -8.94 1.31
C LEU A 131 -6.00 -9.71 0.07
N PHE A 132 -6.65 -10.87 0.23
CA PHE A 132 -7.20 -11.62 -0.89
C PHE A 132 -8.28 -10.83 -1.63
N GLU A 133 -9.18 -10.15 -0.92
CA GLU A 133 -10.20 -9.29 -1.55
C GLU A 133 -9.56 -8.19 -2.40
N ALA A 134 -8.48 -7.56 -1.94
CA ALA A 134 -7.75 -6.57 -2.74
C ALA A 134 -7.13 -7.19 -4.00
N MET A 135 -6.45 -8.33 -3.86
CA MET A 135 -5.82 -9.02 -5.00
C MET A 135 -6.86 -9.56 -6.00
N ASP A 136 -8.02 -10.05 -5.52
CA ASP A 136 -9.13 -10.51 -6.39
C ASP A 136 -9.74 -9.36 -7.20
N ASN A 137 -9.73 -8.16 -6.65
CA ASN A 137 -10.13 -6.94 -7.36
C ASN A 137 -8.96 -6.33 -8.15
N ASP A 138 -7.82 -7.01 -8.17
CA ASP A 138 -6.61 -6.59 -8.86
C ASP A 138 -6.22 -5.15 -8.49
N VAL A 139 -6.05 -4.89 -7.20
CA VAL A 139 -5.56 -3.62 -6.66
C VAL A 139 -4.58 -3.86 -5.53
N PRO A 140 -3.54 -3.00 -5.38
CA PRO A 140 -2.64 -3.06 -4.23
C PRO A 140 -3.38 -2.67 -2.93
N ALA A 141 -2.88 -3.18 -1.80
CA ALA A 141 -3.34 -2.79 -0.46
C ALA A 141 -2.22 -2.05 0.30
N ALA A 142 -2.60 -1.29 1.33
CA ALA A 142 -1.63 -0.69 2.25
C ALA A 142 -1.49 -1.54 3.51
N PHE A 143 -0.26 -1.76 3.96
CA PHE A 143 0.05 -2.43 5.23
C PHE A 143 0.93 -1.53 6.09
N LEU A 144 0.54 -1.36 7.35
CA LEU A 144 1.30 -0.62 8.36
C LEU A 144 2.03 -1.59 9.27
N ASN A 145 3.32 -1.38 9.44
CA ASN A 145 4.11 -1.94 10.53
C ASN A 145 4.51 -0.81 11.48
N LEU A 146 4.15 -0.91 12.74
CA LEU A 146 4.59 0.08 13.73
C LEU A 146 5.89 -0.36 14.42
N GLU A 147 5.83 -1.22 15.39
CA GLU A 147 7.01 -1.54 16.23
C GLU A 147 7.53 -2.98 16.05
N ASN A 148 6.91 -3.75 15.17
CA ASN A 148 7.29 -5.14 14.97
C ASN A 148 8.61 -5.26 14.21
N THR A 149 9.62 -5.81 14.85
CA THR A 149 10.97 -6.02 14.30
C THR A 149 11.25 -7.47 13.91
N SER A 150 10.24 -8.36 13.94
CA SER A 150 10.41 -9.78 13.61
C SER A 150 10.73 -10.04 12.14
N CYS A 151 10.39 -9.11 11.25
CA CYS A 151 10.63 -9.20 9.82
C CYS A 151 11.65 -8.14 9.38
N PRO A 152 12.92 -8.50 9.15
CA PRO A 152 14.01 -7.54 8.87
C PRO A 152 13.81 -6.66 7.63
N ASP A 153 13.09 -7.17 6.62
CA ASP A 153 12.83 -6.44 5.38
C ASP A 153 11.67 -5.45 5.50
N LEU A 154 10.96 -5.44 6.63
CA LEU A 154 9.82 -4.59 6.90
C LEU A 154 10.17 -3.56 7.98
N ASP A 155 10.45 -2.34 7.56
CA ASP A 155 10.81 -1.25 8.47
C ASP A 155 9.71 -0.97 9.50
N THR A 156 10.09 -0.53 10.69
CA THR A 156 9.14 -0.06 11.72
C THR A 156 8.63 1.35 11.41
N TRP A 157 7.46 1.69 11.94
CA TRP A 157 6.77 2.99 11.71
C TRP A 157 6.59 3.29 10.22
N HIS A 158 6.25 2.25 9.44
CA HIS A 158 6.31 2.31 8.01
C HIS A 158 5.07 1.74 7.33
N TRP A 159 4.60 2.46 6.30
CA TRP A 159 3.58 2.01 5.36
C TRP A 159 4.24 1.43 4.13
N VAL A 160 3.80 0.23 3.74
CA VAL A 160 4.22 -0.43 2.51
C VAL A 160 3.03 -0.77 1.62
N THR A 161 3.29 -0.96 0.33
CA THR A 161 2.25 -1.30 -0.64
C THR A 161 2.28 -2.78 -0.94
N VAL A 162 1.29 -3.53 -0.45
CA VAL A 162 1.14 -4.97 -0.72
C VAL A 162 0.64 -5.17 -2.14
N ILE A 163 1.32 -6.05 -2.87
CA ILE A 163 1.03 -6.39 -4.27
C ILE A 163 0.77 -7.88 -4.49
N GLY A 164 0.92 -8.70 -3.45
CA GLY A 164 0.65 -10.13 -3.52
C GLY A 164 0.72 -10.83 -2.18
N ILE A 165 0.06 -11.97 -2.11
CA ILE A 165 0.07 -12.88 -0.97
C ILE A 165 0.09 -14.33 -1.47
N ASP A 166 0.91 -15.16 -0.86
CA ASP A 166 1.09 -16.57 -1.17
C ASP A 166 1.03 -17.37 0.14
N CYS A 167 0.00 -18.18 0.29
CA CYS A 167 -0.24 -18.99 1.49
C CYS A 167 -0.12 -20.46 1.19
N ASP A 168 0.55 -21.22 2.05
CA ASP A 168 0.58 -22.66 1.99
C ASP A 168 -0.22 -23.33 3.13
N ASN A 169 -0.36 -24.64 3.04
CA ASN A 169 -1.07 -25.44 4.05
C ASN A 169 -0.22 -25.68 5.32
N ALA A 170 1.06 -25.31 5.30
CA ALA A 170 1.98 -25.46 6.43
C ALA A 170 1.99 -24.23 7.36
N GLY A 171 1.19 -23.20 7.05
CA GLY A 171 1.07 -21.98 7.84
C GLY A 171 2.01 -20.86 7.41
N PHE A 172 2.72 -21.00 6.29
CA PHE A 172 3.51 -19.93 5.71
C PHE A 172 2.62 -18.96 4.94
N ALA A 173 2.88 -17.68 5.09
CA ALA A 173 2.12 -16.62 4.42
C ALA A 173 3.05 -15.50 3.94
N ARG A 174 3.64 -15.69 2.76
CA ARG A 174 4.49 -14.69 2.13
C ARG A 174 3.66 -13.53 1.59
N VAL A 175 3.90 -12.35 2.11
CA VAL A 175 3.38 -11.09 1.55
C VAL A 175 4.47 -10.47 0.69
N THR A 176 4.12 -10.17 -0.58
CA THR A 176 4.96 -9.40 -1.50
C THR A 176 4.54 -7.95 -1.45
N PHE A 177 5.49 -7.05 -1.26
CA PHE A 177 5.21 -5.63 -1.14
C PHE A 177 6.23 -4.75 -1.86
N LEU A 178 5.85 -3.51 -2.13
CA LEU A 178 6.71 -2.46 -2.65
C LEU A 178 7.11 -1.53 -1.52
N ASP A 179 8.39 -1.25 -1.45
CA ASP A 179 8.98 -0.30 -0.53
C ASP A 179 10.18 0.40 -1.18
N ASN A 180 10.14 1.73 -1.17
CA ASN A 180 11.20 2.58 -1.71
C ASN A 180 11.65 2.15 -3.13
N GLY A 181 10.68 1.86 -3.99
CA GLY A 181 10.91 1.49 -5.40
C GLY A 181 11.35 0.05 -5.64
N SER A 182 11.41 -0.78 -4.60
CA SER A 182 11.86 -2.16 -4.66
C SER A 182 10.76 -3.14 -4.27
N VAL A 183 10.83 -4.37 -4.82
CA VAL A 183 9.98 -5.50 -4.43
C VAL A 183 10.65 -6.23 -3.27
N LYS A 184 9.92 -6.39 -2.18
CA LYS A 184 10.36 -7.08 -0.97
C LYS A 184 9.32 -8.09 -0.49
N TYR A 185 9.67 -8.89 0.53
CA TYR A 185 8.82 -9.94 1.07
C TYR A 185 8.89 -9.97 2.59
N PHE A 186 7.78 -10.35 3.23
CA PHE A 186 7.80 -10.77 4.63
C PHE A 186 6.83 -11.94 4.85
N ASP A 187 7.05 -12.68 5.93
CA ASP A 187 6.13 -13.75 6.37
C ASP A 187 5.10 -13.15 7.34
N LEU A 188 3.85 -13.05 6.91
CA LEU A 188 2.76 -12.50 7.71
C LEU A 188 2.43 -13.39 8.93
N ALA A 189 2.53 -14.72 8.81
CA ALA A 189 2.29 -15.60 9.93
C ALA A 189 3.36 -15.44 11.01
N HIS A 190 4.63 -15.29 10.59
CA HIS A 190 5.74 -14.97 11.50
C HIS A 190 5.56 -13.58 12.14
N TRP A 191 5.24 -12.55 11.34
CA TRP A 191 4.95 -11.20 11.83
C TRP A 191 3.83 -11.22 12.88
N TRP A 192 2.79 -12.03 12.63
CA TRP A 192 1.61 -12.14 13.51
C TRP A 192 1.93 -12.81 14.84
N THR A 193 2.72 -13.90 14.82
CA THR A 193 2.94 -14.75 15.98
C THR A 193 4.16 -14.35 16.81
N GLN A 194 5.22 -13.88 16.17
CA GLN A 194 6.48 -13.55 16.83
C GLN A 194 6.64 -12.06 17.09
N GLY A 195 5.87 -11.24 16.42
CA GLY A 195 5.99 -9.80 16.51
C GLY A 195 5.30 -9.20 17.73
N LYS A 196 6.04 -8.35 18.43
CA LYS A 196 5.45 -7.35 19.32
C LYS A 196 5.25 -6.08 18.51
N GLY A 197 4.08 -5.52 18.58
CA GLY A 197 3.79 -4.26 17.90
C GLY A 197 2.45 -4.28 17.18
N ALA A 198 1.98 -3.09 16.95
CA ALA A 198 0.72 -2.83 16.25
C ALA A 198 0.96 -2.65 14.75
N GLY A 199 -0.12 -2.62 14.00
CA GLY A 199 -0.10 -2.33 12.58
C GLY A 199 -1.50 -2.07 12.06
N GLY A 200 -1.66 -2.21 10.75
CA GLY A 200 -2.98 -2.05 10.16
C GLY A 200 -2.99 -2.29 8.66
N ILE A 201 -4.19 -2.41 8.12
CA ILE A 201 -4.43 -2.63 6.69
C ILE A 201 -5.43 -1.62 6.18
N VAL A 202 -5.20 -1.13 4.96
CA VAL A 202 -6.18 -0.35 4.20
C VAL A 202 -6.30 -0.94 2.80
N THR A 203 -7.54 -1.20 2.37
CA THR A 203 -7.86 -1.62 1.01
C THR A 203 -8.68 -0.55 0.30
N VAL A 204 -8.47 -0.41 -1.01
CA VAL A 204 -9.12 0.60 -1.87
C VAL A 204 -9.64 -0.11 -3.10
N ILE A 205 -10.91 -0.53 -3.07
CA ILE A 205 -11.49 -1.37 -4.11
C ILE A 205 -12.35 -0.52 -5.04
N PRO A 206 -12.02 -0.43 -6.34
CA PRO A 206 -12.87 0.24 -7.31
C PRO A 206 -14.26 -0.38 -7.35
N LYS A 207 -15.30 0.45 -7.27
CA LYS A 207 -16.66 0.00 -7.50
C LYS A 207 -16.89 -0.10 -9.00
N ASN A 208 -17.31 -1.27 -9.45
CA ASN A 208 -17.75 -1.45 -10.83
C ASN A 208 -19.09 -0.74 -11.01
N ASP A 209 -19.05 0.52 -11.38
CA ASP A 209 -20.24 1.22 -11.85
C ASP A 209 -20.65 0.67 -13.22
N ARG A 210 -21.54 -0.34 -13.22
CA ARG A 210 -22.18 -0.86 -14.44
C ARG A 210 -23.14 0.14 -15.09
N ARG A 211 -23.04 1.44 -14.78
CA ARG A 211 -24.04 2.45 -15.19
C ARG A 211 -23.62 3.37 -16.33
N PHE A 212 -22.46 3.16 -16.92
CA PHE A 212 -22.05 3.96 -18.08
C PHE A 212 -21.48 3.07 -19.19
N TRP A 213 -22.38 2.43 -19.91
CA TRP A 213 -22.23 2.00 -21.29
C TRP A 213 -23.41 2.50 -22.10
#